data_496360d7aec6a65d576d97493a224cc8
#
_entry.id   496360d7aec6a65d576d97493a224cc8
#
_cell.length_a   1.000
_cell.length_b   1.000
_cell.length_c   1.000
_cell.angle_alpha   90.00
_cell.angle_beta   90.00
_cell.angle_gamma   90.00
#
_symmetry.space_group_name_H-M   'P 1'
#
loop_
_entity.id
_entity.type
_entity.pdbx_description
1 polymer ?
#
loop_
_entity_poly.entity_id
_entity_poly.type
_entity_poly.pdbx_seq_one_letter_code
_entity_poly.pdbx_strand_id
1 'polypeptide(L)'
;MTQKTVTRFAPSPTGLLHVGNIRTALFNYLFTIKNNGKFILRIDDTDFERSTDEFAEQIISDLNWLGIKVDKIYKQSERIDIYKKYFNQLVEDGLLYECFETQEELDYKRKRLISRRMPPVYDRASLNLSEEEKNKYLNDGKKPYWRFKLSGKKIVFNDLIRGEVVVDTSTQSDPVVVREDGGFLYNLPSVIDDVEMGITNIIRGEDHVTNSGIQIEMFSSLVKNAPIFGHHPLLVDENGDPFSKRNTALSIKSLKDKNFEPMTINSLNTSIGTSIEISSFNSLKEISDILDLSKVGRAPGRFSLDQLTKLNSSQLSILSFEEIKDRLKNQNFIVNERLWDIVKNNIDFLSEYSKWDTIINKEIETENFDNKFLKLAADVLPSPPWDEKTWNLWIEKIKSSTEKKGKDLFLPLRKAITGLEDGPELKELILLIGYDKIKKRLLGK
;
A
#
# COMPACT_ATOMS: atom_id res chain seq x y z
N MET A 1 34.52 -1.58 6.38
CA MET A 1 33.40 -2.24 5.66
C MET A 1 32.15 -1.39 5.87
N THR A 2 31.53 -0.94 4.82
CA THR A 2 30.24 -0.24 4.94
C THR A 2 29.20 -1.20 5.48
N GLN A 3 28.50 -0.82 6.55
CA GLN A 3 27.45 -1.64 7.16
C GLN A 3 26.36 -1.90 6.10
N LYS A 4 25.97 -3.16 5.91
CA LYS A 4 24.94 -3.54 4.96
C LYS A 4 23.59 -2.94 5.38
N THR A 5 22.88 -2.30 4.47
CA THR A 5 21.55 -1.73 4.73
C THR A 5 20.57 -2.80 5.20
N VAL A 6 19.92 -2.56 6.33
CA VAL A 6 18.83 -3.38 6.86
C VAL A 6 17.69 -2.46 7.22
N THR A 7 16.54 -2.68 6.60
CA THR A 7 15.29 -1.96 6.90
C THR A 7 14.21 -2.91 7.38
N ARG A 8 13.12 -2.36 7.90
CA ARG A 8 11.98 -3.17 8.33
C ARG A 8 10.64 -2.50 8.04
N PHE A 9 9.63 -3.33 7.84
CA PHE A 9 8.23 -2.96 7.99
C PHE A 9 7.70 -3.62 9.27
N ALA A 10 7.08 -2.84 10.15
CA ALA A 10 6.71 -3.27 11.51
C ALA A 10 5.21 -2.97 11.80
N PRO A 11 4.28 -3.64 11.10
CA PRO A 11 2.86 -3.44 11.29
C PRO A 11 2.33 -4.21 12.51
N SER A 12 1.36 -3.61 13.23
CA SER A 12 0.55 -4.35 14.20
C SER A 12 -0.61 -5.05 13.50
N PRO A 13 -0.82 -6.37 13.71
CA PRO A 13 -1.83 -7.16 13.03
C PRO A 13 -3.23 -6.96 13.68
N THR A 14 -3.71 -5.71 13.71
CA THR A 14 -4.97 -5.29 14.32
C THR A 14 -6.06 -4.95 13.29
N GLY A 15 -5.83 -5.30 12.02
CA GLY A 15 -6.72 -5.06 10.90
C GLY A 15 -6.01 -5.22 9.56
N LEU A 16 -6.76 -5.03 8.46
CA LEU A 16 -6.25 -5.13 7.10
C LEU A 16 -5.26 -3.98 6.79
N LEU A 17 -4.24 -4.29 5.99
CA LEU A 17 -3.37 -3.26 5.44
C LEU A 17 -4.13 -2.37 4.46
N HIS A 18 -3.90 -1.07 4.55
CA HIS A 18 -4.38 -0.09 3.58
C HIS A 18 -3.22 0.58 2.84
N VAL A 19 -3.51 1.34 1.79
CA VAL A 19 -2.51 2.00 0.95
C VAL A 19 -1.50 2.85 1.75
N GLY A 20 -1.91 3.48 2.86
CA GLY A 20 -1.01 4.22 3.74
C GLY A 20 0.03 3.34 4.45
N ASN A 21 -0.35 2.13 4.90
CA ASN A 21 0.61 1.17 5.49
C ASN A 21 1.58 0.67 4.42
N ILE A 22 1.07 0.39 3.22
CA ILE A 22 1.88 -0.11 2.10
C ILE A 22 2.90 0.93 1.66
N ARG A 23 2.60 2.24 1.74
CA ARG A 23 3.60 3.27 1.46
C ARG A 23 4.84 3.12 2.33
N THR A 24 4.66 2.86 3.63
CA THR A 24 5.77 2.59 4.55
C THR A 24 6.55 1.34 4.15
N ALA A 25 5.85 0.23 3.84
CA ALA A 25 6.48 -1.00 3.39
C ALA A 25 7.28 -0.79 2.10
N LEU A 26 6.68 -0.11 1.10
CA LEU A 26 7.30 0.18 -0.19
C LEU A 26 8.57 1.02 -0.05
N PHE A 27 8.53 2.14 0.68
CA PHE A 27 9.72 2.99 0.82
C PHE A 27 10.88 2.26 1.49
N ASN A 28 10.62 1.44 2.52
CA ASN A 28 11.64 0.60 3.12
C ASN A 28 12.18 -0.44 2.14
N TYR A 29 11.29 -1.15 1.43
CA TYR A 29 11.67 -2.19 0.49
C TYR A 29 12.48 -1.63 -0.70
N LEU A 30 11.98 -0.54 -1.32
CA LEU A 30 12.65 0.11 -2.45
C LEU A 30 14.03 0.66 -2.05
N PHE A 31 14.12 1.28 -0.86
CA PHE A 31 15.40 1.72 -0.31
C PHE A 31 16.35 0.54 -0.08
N THR A 32 15.83 -0.58 0.40
CA THR A 32 16.60 -1.80 0.65
C THR A 32 17.17 -2.37 -0.65
N ILE A 33 16.34 -2.58 -1.69
CA ILE A 33 16.82 -3.16 -2.95
C ILE A 33 17.79 -2.23 -3.69
N LYS A 34 17.57 -0.91 -3.62
CA LYS A 34 18.51 0.09 -4.16
C LYS A 34 19.91 -0.04 -3.54
N ASN A 35 19.98 -0.36 -2.25
CA ASN A 35 21.24 -0.47 -1.50
C ASN A 35 21.72 -1.92 -1.34
N ASN A 36 21.17 -2.90 -2.07
CA ASN A 36 21.50 -4.31 -1.95
C ASN A 36 21.45 -4.83 -0.50
N GLY A 37 20.45 -4.36 0.25
CA GLY A 37 20.26 -4.59 1.67
C GLY A 37 19.46 -5.86 2.00
N LYS A 38 18.86 -5.86 3.22
CA LYS A 38 17.89 -6.84 3.70
C LYS A 38 16.62 -6.15 4.17
N PHE A 39 15.46 -6.71 3.83
CA PHE A 39 14.16 -6.23 4.25
C PHE A 39 13.50 -7.19 5.21
N ILE A 40 13.21 -6.73 6.42
CA ILE A 40 12.62 -7.51 7.52
C ILE A 40 11.15 -7.15 7.69
N LEU A 41 10.30 -8.15 7.88
CA LEU A 41 8.94 -7.98 8.40
C LEU A 41 8.95 -8.31 9.89
N ARG A 42 8.53 -7.34 10.72
CA ARG A 42 8.29 -7.56 12.14
C ARG A 42 6.80 -7.37 12.42
N ILE A 43 6.15 -8.40 12.88
CA ILE A 43 4.75 -8.35 13.32
C ILE A 43 4.74 -7.85 14.77
N ASP A 44 4.27 -6.61 14.97
CA ASP A 44 4.20 -5.98 16.29
C ASP A 44 2.86 -6.36 16.96
N ASP A 45 2.81 -7.58 17.52
CA ASP A 45 1.64 -8.28 18.05
C ASP A 45 1.59 -8.33 19.59
N THR A 46 2.21 -7.38 20.28
CA THR A 46 2.19 -7.29 21.74
C THR A 46 0.86 -6.82 22.31
N ASP A 47 -0.07 -6.33 21.50
CA ASP A 47 -1.45 -6.04 21.87
C ASP A 47 -2.31 -7.28 21.62
N PHE A 48 -2.32 -8.20 22.58
CA PHE A 48 -3.02 -9.50 22.47
C PHE A 48 -4.53 -9.39 22.32
N GLU A 49 -5.15 -8.28 22.73
CA GLU A 49 -6.59 -8.09 22.60
C GLU A 49 -7.04 -7.80 21.17
N ARG A 50 -6.20 -7.09 20.40
CA ARG A 50 -6.53 -6.62 19.05
C ARG A 50 -5.77 -7.33 17.95
N SER A 51 -4.66 -8.00 18.28
CA SER A 51 -3.81 -8.71 17.31
C SER A 51 -4.36 -10.12 17.06
N THR A 52 -4.43 -10.53 15.80
CA THR A 52 -4.85 -11.89 15.42
C THR A 52 -3.87 -12.50 14.44
N ASP A 53 -3.72 -13.83 14.48
CA ASP A 53 -2.90 -14.57 13.50
C ASP A 53 -3.45 -14.42 12.08
N GLU A 54 -4.78 -14.33 11.91
CA GLU A 54 -5.41 -14.12 10.61
C GLU A 54 -4.94 -12.81 9.97
N PHE A 55 -4.88 -11.69 10.72
CA PHE A 55 -4.35 -10.45 10.21
C PHE A 55 -2.85 -10.51 9.94
N ALA A 56 -2.09 -11.26 10.73
CA ALA A 56 -0.66 -11.47 10.50
C ALA A 56 -0.41 -12.23 9.18
N GLU A 57 -1.17 -13.29 8.92
CA GLU A 57 -1.12 -14.04 7.66
C GLU A 57 -1.57 -13.19 6.46
N GLN A 58 -2.61 -12.38 6.64
CA GLN A 58 -3.07 -11.46 5.60
C GLN A 58 -2.00 -10.43 5.24
N ILE A 59 -1.27 -9.87 6.22
CA ILE A 59 -0.13 -8.96 5.98
C ILE A 59 0.91 -9.63 5.09
N ILE A 60 1.29 -10.87 5.39
CA ILE A 60 2.27 -11.62 4.58
C ILE A 60 1.74 -11.88 3.17
N SER A 61 0.46 -12.27 3.05
CA SER A 61 -0.19 -12.48 1.76
C SER A 61 -0.24 -11.22 0.91
N ASP A 62 -0.57 -10.08 1.52
CA ASP A 62 -0.65 -8.78 0.83
C ASP A 62 0.72 -8.33 0.33
N LEU A 63 1.78 -8.46 1.14
CA LEU A 63 3.15 -8.12 0.73
C LEU A 63 3.62 -9.01 -0.42
N ASN A 64 3.37 -10.32 -0.34
CA ASN A 64 3.71 -11.26 -1.41
C ASN A 64 2.98 -10.93 -2.72
N TRP A 65 1.68 -10.60 -2.64
CA TRP A 65 0.89 -10.23 -3.81
C TRP A 65 1.41 -8.94 -4.45
N LEU A 66 1.86 -7.97 -3.65
CA LEU A 66 2.48 -6.72 -4.13
C LEU A 66 3.92 -6.92 -4.66
N GLY A 67 4.47 -8.14 -4.61
CA GLY A 67 5.83 -8.44 -5.04
C GLY A 67 6.92 -7.98 -4.06
N ILE A 68 6.56 -7.64 -2.83
CA ILE A 68 7.48 -7.24 -1.77
C ILE A 68 8.05 -8.49 -1.10
N LYS A 69 9.33 -8.79 -1.40
CA LYS A 69 10.01 -9.97 -0.86
C LYS A 69 10.60 -9.67 0.50
N VAL A 70 10.26 -10.50 1.50
CA VAL A 70 10.74 -10.40 2.87
C VAL A 70 11.88 -11.39 3.09
N ASP A 71 13.03 -10.90 3.58
CA ASP A 71 14.20 -11.77 3.89
C ASP A 71 13.99 -12.57 5.18
N LYS A 72 13.34 -11.97 6.20
CA LYS A 72 13.06 -12.61 7.49
C LYS A 72 11.80 -12.02 8.14
N ILE A 73 11.07 -12.88 8.83
CA ILE A 73 9.87 -12.52 9.58
C ILE A 73 10.14 -12.77 11.07
N TYR A 74 9.69 -11.83 11.90
CA TYR A 74 9.70 -11.93 13.35
C TYR A 74 8.33 -11.56 13.91
N LYS A 75 7.96 -12.16 15.07
CA LYS A 75 6.81 -11.77 15.88
C LYS A 75 7.30 -11.25 17.22
N GLN A 76 6.78 -10.12 17.69
CA GLN A 76 7.16 -9.56 18.98
C GLN A 76 6.71 -10.43 20.16
N SER A 77 5.57 -11.10 20.04
CA SER A 77 5.07 -12.04 21.04
C SER A 77 6.05 -13.18 21.38
N GLU A 78 6.91 -13.57 20.44
CA GLU A 78 7.91 -14.63 20.61
C GLU A 78 9.20 -14.12 21.27
N ARG A 79 9.31 -12.83 21.59
CA ARG A 79 10.55 -12.16 22.00
C ARG A 79 10.49 -11.55 23.41
N ILE A 80 9.47 -11.86 24.18
CA ILE A 80 9.23 -11.28 25.51
C ILE A 80 10.43 -11.45 26.45
N ASP A 81 11.12 -12.58 26.40
CA ASP A 81 12.29 -12.82 27.30
C ASP A 81 13.48 -11.94 26.91
N ILE A 82 13.63 -11.58 25.64
CA ILE A 82 14.63 -10.59 25.20
C ILE A 82 14.28 -9.23 25.80
N TYR A 83 13.01 -8.82 25.75
CA TYR A 83 12.57 -7.55 26.30
C TYR A 83 12.78 -7.48 27.81
N LYS A 84 12.49 -8.56 28.57
CA LYS A 84 12.78 -8.65 30.01
C LYS A 84 14.26 -8.47 30.33
N LYS A 85 15.14 -9.07 29.53
CA LYS A 85 16.60 -8.92 29.71
C LYS A 85 17.02 -7.45 29.59
N TYR A 86 16.61 -6.77 28.52
CA TYR A 86 16.91 -5.35 28.33
C TYR A 86 16.24 -4.45 29.36
N PHE A 87 15.00 -4.79 29.75
CA PHE A 87 14.30 -4.10 30.82
C PHE A 87 15.12 -4.11 32.12
N ASN A 88 15.59 -5.28 32.58
CA ASN A 88 16.40 -5.39 33.80
C ASN A 88 17.68 -4.57 33.69
N GLN A 89 18.38 -4.63 32.55
CA GLN A 89 19.56 -3.78 32.31
C GLN A 89 19.25 -2.30 32.46
N LEU A 90 18.17 -1.82 31.84
CA LEU A 90 17.77 -0.40 31.89
C LEU A 90 17.33 0.04 33.29
N VAL A 91 16.79 -0.88 34.10
CA VAL A 91 16.49 -0.63 35.52
C VAL A 91 17.79 -0.49 36.31
N GLU A 92 18.75 -1.40 36.13
CA GLU A 92 20.07 -1.34 36.77
C GLU A 92 20.84 -0.07 36.39
N ASP A 93 20.72 0.39 35.14
CA ASP A 93 21.31 1.63 34.63
C ASP A 93 20.59 2.90 35.14
N GLY A 94 19.49 2.76 35.89
CA GLY A 94 18.68 3.87 36.42
C GLY A 94 17.93 4.67 35.36
N LEU A 95 17.70 4.07 34.18
CA LEU A 95 16.99 4.68 33.05
C LEU A 95 15.49 4.35 33.05
N LEU A 96 15.08 3.30 33.76
CA LEU A 96 13.67 3.00 34.02
C LEU A 96 13.36 3.22 35.48
N TYR A 97 12.17 3.72 35.75
CA TYR A 97 11.68 3.96 37.12
C TYR A 97 10.20 3.60 37.28
N GLU A 98 9.87 3.19 38.49
CA GLU A 98 8.53 2.80 38.90
C GLU A 98 7.61 3.99 39.06
N CYS A 99 6.37 3.82 38.64
CA CYS A 99 5.29 4.78 38.83
C CYS A 99 4.08 4.06 39.36
N PHE A 100 3.33 4.74 40.24
CA PHE A 100 2.18 4.18 40.95
C PHE A 100 0.91 5.01 40.81
N GLU A 101 0.94 6.12 40.05
CA GLU A 101 -0.22 6.95 39.83
C GLU A 101 -1.27 6.23 39.00
N THR A 102 -2.52 6.38 39.38
CA THR A 102 -3.67 5.87 38.63
C THR A 102 -3.92 6.72 37.37
N GLN A 103 -4.66 6.16 36.43
CA GLN A 103 -5.07 6.90 35.22
C GLN A 103 -5.86 8.16 35.57
N GLU A 104 -6.70 8.11 36.61
CA GLU A 104 -7.51 9.25 37.11
C GLU A 104 -6.61 10.38 37.64
N GLU A 105 -5.60 10.03 38.43
CA GLU A 105 -4.60 10.98 38.96
C GLU A 105 -3.81 11.66 37.85
N LEU A 106 -3.37 10.88 36.84
CA LEU A 106 -2.68 11.40 35.68
C LEU A 106 -3.57 12.33 34.85
N ASP A 107 -4.80 11.95 34.59
CA ASP A 107 -5.78 12.76 33.87
C ASP A 107 -6.13 14.05 34.61
N TYR A 108 -6.24 14.02 35.94
CA TYR A 108 -6.41 15.21 36.76
C TYR A 108 -5.23 16.16 36.64
N LYS A 109 -4.00 15.65 36.80
CA LYS A 109 -2.77 16.42 36.61
C LYS A 109 -2.70 17.06 35.19
N ARG A 110 -3.01 16.28 34.17
CA ARG A 110 -3.05 16.74 32.78
C ARG A 110 -4.06 17.87 32.55
N LYS A 111 -5.31 17.70 33.04
CA LYS A 111 -6.36 18.72 32.92
C LYS A 111 -5.96 20.01 33.64
N ARG A 112 -5.33 19.91 34.82
CA ARG A 112 -4.83 21.05 35.58
C ARG A 112 -3.74 21.84 34.85
N LEU A 113 -2.80 21.16 34.15
CA LEU A 113 -1.79 21.80 33.34
C LEU A 113 -2.41 22.53 32.13
N ILE A 114 -3.31 21.86 31.41
CA ILE A 114 -4.02 22.44 30.26
C ILE A 114 -4.82 23.70 30.67
N SER A 115 -5.55 23.64 31.83
CA SER A 115 -6.31 24.80 32.31
C SER A 115 -5.42 26.01 32.65
N ARG A 116 -4.15 25.78 32.99
CA ARG A 116 -3.12 26.80 33.22
C ARG A 116 -2.37 27.18 31.96
N ARG A 117 -2.74 26.66 30.77
CA ARG A 117 -2.06 26.86 29.51
C ARG A 117 -0.59 26.40 29.52
N MET A 118 -0.29 25.40 30.36
CA MET A 118 1.02 24.76 30.44
C MET A 118 1.02 23.47 29.61
N PRO A 119 2.17 23.09 29.02
CA PRO A 119 2.30 21.79 28.37
C PRO A 119 1.93 20.65 29.31
N PRO A 120 1.12 19.67 28.90
CA PRO A 120 0.66 18.57 29.76
C PRO A 120 1.74 17.46 29.90
N VAL A 121 2.92 17.86 30.34
CA VAL A 121 4.07 16.97 30.57
C VAL A 121 3.96 16.33 31.95
N TYR A 122 4.32 15.04 32.03
CA TYR A 122 4.38 14.32 33.30
C TYR A 122 5.44 14.93 34.25
N ASP A 123 5.07 15.19 35.48
CA ASP A 123 5.86 15.93 36.46
C ASP A 123 6.96 15.13 37.16
N ARG A 124 7.12 13.84 36.76
CA ARG A 124 8.11 12.91 37.36
C ARG A 124 7.96 12.74 38.88
N ALA A 125 6.74 12.89 39.40
CA ALA A 125 6.49 12.82 40.85
C ALA A 125 7.01 11.51 41.45
N SER A 126 6.88 10.38 40.72
CA SER A 126 7.33 9.07 41.19
C SER A 126 8.86 8.96 41.39
N LEU A 127 9.68 9.82 40.78
CA LEU A 127 11.13 9.85 41.03
C LEU A 127 11.47 10.37 42.45
N ASN A 128 10.54 11.06 43.11
CA ASN A 128 10.75 11.63 44.46
C ASN A 128 10.19 10.72 45.55
N LEU A 129 9.60 9.56 45.20
CA LEU A 129 9.09 8.60 46.19
C LEU A 129 10.27 7.95 46.94
N SER A 130 10.15 7.94 48.28
CA SER A 130 11.07 7.16 49.10
C SER A 130 10.80 5.66 48.98
N GLU A 131 11.78 4.84 49.32
CA GLU A 131 11.60 3.38 49.34
C GLU A 131 10.48 2.94 50.29
N GLU A 132 10.26 3.67 51.38
CA GLU A 132 9.15 3.43 52.32
C GLU A 132 7.78 3.66 51.66
N GLU A 133 7.65 4.74 50.87
CA GLU A 133 6.44 5.04 50.11
C GLU A 133 6.15 4.04 49.02
N LYS A 134 7.17 3.62 48.28
CA LYS A 134 7.07 2.55 47.29
C LYS A 134 6.63 1.24 47.90
N ASN A 135 7.29 0.84 49.02
CA ASN A 135 6.94 -0.38 49.71
C ASN A 135 5.49 -0.33 50.28
N LYS A 136 5.02 0.85 50.70
CA LYS A 136 3.62 1.02 51.09
C LYS A 136 2.68 0.74 49.93
N TYR A 137 2.93 1.32 48.73
CA TYR A 137 2.12 1.03 47.52
C TYR A 137 2.09 -0.46 47.19
N LEU A 138 3.25 -1.13 47.25
CA LEU A 138 3.35 -2.57 46.99
C LEU A 138 2.58 -3.40 48.00
N ASN A 139 2.66 -3.04 49.32
CA ASN A 139 1.92 -3.69 50.40
C ASN A 139 0.40 -3.46 50.29
N ASP A 140 -0.01 -2.31 49.75
CA ASP A 140 -1.40 -1.99 49.42
C ASP A 140 -1.90 -2.70 48.16
N GLY A 141 -1.07 -3.58 47.53
CA GLY A 141 -1.40 -4.39 46.36
C GLY A 141 -1.30 -3.65 45.02
N LYS A 142 -0.80 -2.42 45.00
CA LYS A 142 -0.55 -1.70 43.75
C LYS A 142 0.67 -2.29 43.04
N LYS A 143 0.56 -2.48 41.72
CA LYS A 143 1.67 -2.86 40.86
C LYS A 143 2.22 -1.64 40.14
N PRO A 144 3.54 -1.47 40.09
CA PRO A 144 4.12 -0.36 39.33
C PRO A 144 3.97 -0.55 37.82
N TYR A 145 3.76 0.57 37.15
CA TYR A 145 4.10 0.67 35.71
C TYR A 145 5.43 1.41 35.57
N TRP A 146 6.10 1.26 34.43
CA TRP A 146 7.47 1.74 34.28
C TRP A 146 7.58 2.79 33.16
N ARG A 147 8.34 3.85 33.46
CA ARG A 147 8.66 4.89 32.48
C ARG A 147 10.15 4.93 32.18
N PHE A 148 10.47 5.28 30.92
CA PHE A 148 11.84 5.58 30.54
C PHE A 148 12.12 7.06 30.81
N LYS A 149 13.23 7.32 31.54
CA LYS A 149 13.63 8.67 31.97
C LYS A 149 14.33 9.40 30.82
N LEU A 150 13.61 10.34 30.19
CA LEU A 150 14.18 11.20 29.14
C LEU A 150 15.18 12.20 29.72
N SER A 151 16.19 12.54 28.93
CA SER A 151 17.24 13.50 29.33
C SER A 151 16.73 14.94 29.48
N GLY A 152 15.59 15.27 28.86
CA GLY A 152 15.07 16.63 28.79
C GLY A 152 15.90 17.56 27.88
N LYS A 153 16.61 17.00 26.90
CA LYS A 153 17.47 17.74 25.97
C LYS A 153 16.81 17.83 24.58
N LYS A 154 17.35 18.69 23.74
CA LYS A 154 17.05 18.74 22.32
C LYS A 154 17.82 17.64 21.61
N ILE A 155 17.09 16.72 20.98
CA ILE A 155 17.64 15.66 20.14
C ILE A 155 17.62 16.15 18.71
N VAL A 156 18.80 16.24 18.10
CA VAL A 156 19.00 16.67 16.71
C VAL A 156 19.44 15.47 15.88
N PHE A 157 18.77 15.23 14.78
CA PHE A 157 19.14 14.15 13.84
C PHE A 157 18.84 14.55 12.40
N ASN A 158 19.59 13.94 11.46
CA ASN A 158 19.38 14.13 10.03
C ASN A 158 18.43 13.06 9.50
N ASP A 159 17.28 13.50 9.04
CA ASP A 159 16.24 12.64 8.44
C ASP A 159 16.45 12.56 6.93
N LEU A 160 16.29 11.35 6.36
CA LEU A 160 16.50 11.11 4.91
C LEU A 160 15.53 11.90 4.01
N ILE A 161 14.39 12.32 4.55
CA ILE A 161 13.32 13.01 3.80
C ILE A 161 13.19 14.46 4.27
N ARG A 162 13.24 14.69 5.59
CA ARG A 162 12.95 15.99 6.19
C ARG A 162 14.19 16.87 6.41
N GLY A 163 15.39 16.30 6.23
CA GLY A 163 16.64 16.97 6.56
C GLY A 163 16.85 17.06 8.08
N GLU A 164 17.39 18.16 8.57
CA GLU A 164 17.59 18.34 10.01
C GLU A 164 16.26 18.42 10.77
N VAL A 165 16.11 17.58 11.79
CA VAL A 165 14.96 17.51 12.69
C VAL A 165 15.42 17.71 14.12
N VAL A 166 14.70 18.52 14.88
CA VAL A 166 14.94 18.77 16.29
C VAL A 166 13.71 18.37 17.10
N VAL A 167 13.89 17.45 18.05
CA VAL A 167 12.84 17.05 19.01
C VAL A 167 13.30 17.47 20.40
N ASP A 168 12.52 18.34 21.05
CA ASP A 168 12.78 18.79 22.41
C ASP A 168 12.12 17.84 23.40
N THR A 169 12.90 16.94 24.03
CA THR A 169 12.38 15.95 24.95
C THR A 169 12.01 16.55 26.32
N SER A 170 12.38 17.82 26.61
CA SER A 170 11.89 18.52 27.79
C SER A 170 10.38 18.83 27.73
N THR A 171 9.81 18.85 26.53
CA THR A 171 8.38 19.09 26.28
C THR A 171 7.59 17.78 26.18
N GLN A 172 8.24 16.64 26.36
CA GLN A 172 7.64 15.32 26.27
C GLN A 172 7.55 14.69 27.66
N SER A 173 6.46 13.94 27.89
CA SER A 173 6.38 13.07 29.06
C SER A 173 7.30 11.88 28.90
N ASP A 174 7.93 11.45 29.99
CA ASP A 174 8.64 10.18 30.00
C ASP A 174 7.68 9.05 29.56
N PRO A 175 8.00 8.31 28.47
CA PRO A 175 7.08 7.32 27.95
C PRO A 175 6.90 6.15 28.90
N VAL A 176 5.68 5.69 29.06
CA VAL A 176 5.41 4.41 29.69
C VAL A 176 5.92 3.31 28.77
N VAL A 177 6.74 2.40 29.30
CA VAL A 177 7.36 1.31 28.55
C VAL A 177 6.89 -0.08 28.99
N VAL A 178 6.42 -0.19 30.23
CA VAL A 178 5.79 -1.40 30.76
C VAL A 178 4.56 -1.01 31.58
N ARG A 179 3.46 -1.70 31.37
CA ARG A 179 2.19 -1.51 32.11
C ARG A 179 2.23 -2.26 33.45
N GLU A 180 1.24 -1.98 34.33
CA GLU A 180 1.06 -2.65 35.60
C GLU A 180 0.87 -4.17 35.50
N ASP A 181 0.31 -4.65 34.37
CA ASP A 181 0.13 -6.07 34.05
C ASP A 181 1.41 -6.75 33.55
N GLY A 182 2.50 -5.99 33.42
CA GLY A 182 3.77 -6.44 32.86
C GLY A 182 3.85 -6.38 31.34
N GLY A 183 2.82 -5.90 30.66
CA GLY A 183 2.78 -5.75 29.21
C GLY A 183 3.72 -4.66 28.71
N PHE A 184 4.60 -5.00 27.77
CA PHE A 184 5.48 -4.05 27.12
C PHE A 184 4.73 -3.15 26.14
N LEU A 185 5.05 -1.85 26.14
CA LEU A 185 4.48 -0.87 25.25
C LEU A 185 5.44 -0.47 24.13
N TYR A 186 4.87 -0.10 23.00
CA TYR A 186 5.47 0.13 21.68
C TYR A 186 6.95 0.58 21.65
N ASN A 187 7.32 1.62 22.40
CA ASN A 187 8.64 2.22 22.27
C ASN A 187 9.78 1.26 22.63
N LEU A 188 9.67 0.54 23.74
CA LEU A 188 10.76 -0.31 24.23
C LEU A 188 10.97 -1.55 23.38
N PRO A 189 9.95 -2.39 23.07
CA PRO A 189 10.12 -3.51 22.16
C PRO A 189 10.63 -3.10 20.78
N SER A 190 10.11 -1.98 20.23
CA SER A 190 10.55 -1.50 18.91
C SER A 190 12.04 -1.17 18.87
N VAL A 191 12.57 -0.48 19.89
CA VAL A 191 13.98 -0.13 19.96
C VAL A 191 14.85 -1.36 20.17
N ILE A 192 14.48 -2.25 21.10
CA ILE A 192 15.22 -3.49 21.37
C ILE A 192 15.29 -4.34 20.11
N ASP A 193 14.19 -4.52 19.42
CA ASP A 193 14.12 -5.32 18.19
C ASP A 193 14.95 -4.71 17.07
N ASP A 194 14.88 -3.40 16.89
CA ASP A 194 15.67 -2.71 15.87
C ASP A 194 17.18 -2.85 16.15
N VAL A 195 17.60 -2.90 17.44
CA VAL A 195 18.98 -3.22 17.85
C VAL A 195 19.33 -4.67 17.54
N GLU A 196 18.54 -5.62 18.02
CA GLU A 196 18.78 -7.07 17.89
C GLU A 196 18.74 -7.56 16.43
N MET A 197 17.91 -6.93 15.61
CA MET A 197 17.78 -7.23 14.17
C MET A 197 18.83 -6.49 13.34
N GLY A 198 19.63 -5.60 13.94
CA GLY A 198 20.65 -4.81 13.26
C GLY A 198 20.07 -3.85 12.22
N ILE A 199 18.91 -3.26 12.52
CA ILE A 199 18.27 -2.28 11.65
C ILE A 199 19.17 -1.06 11.51
N THR A 200 19.44 -0.66 10.28
CA THR A 200 20.27 0.50 9.96
C THR A 200 19.48 1.73 9.56
N ASN A 201 18.29 1.51 8.98
CA ASN A 201 17.44 2.59 8.48
C ASN A 201 15.97 2.31 8.83
N ILE A 202 15.30 3.35 9.30
CA ILE A 202 13.89 3.32 9.72
C ILE A 202 13.11 4.35 8.91
N ILE A 203 12.36 3.90 7.91
CA ILE A 203 11.49 4.77 7.11
C ILE A 203 10.04 4.53 7.55
N ARG A 204 9.32 5.62 7.91
CA ARG A 204 7.95 5.51 8.45
C ARG A 204 7.15 6.81 8.28
N GLY A 205 5.90 6.82 8.70
CA GLY A 205 5.05 8.00 8.64
C GLY A 205 5.54 9.15 9.54
N GLU A 206 5.28 10.38 9.13
CA GLU A 206 5.69 11.61 9.84
C GLU A 206 5.04 11.79 11.22
N ASP A 207 3.94 11.11 11.48
CA ASP A 207 3.28 11.04 12.79
C ASP A 207 4.18 10.45 13.88
N HIS A 208 5.24 9.75 13.49
CA HIS A 208 6.26 9.19 14.38
C HIS A 208 7.48 10.08 14.62
N VAL A 209 7.55 11.30 14.09
CA VAL A 209 8.74 12.18 14.24
C VAL A 209 9.11 12.41 15.71
N THR A 210 8.12 12.74 16.56
CA THR A 210 8.34 12.91 18.01
C THR A 210 8.81 11.62 18.67
N ASN A 211 8.22 10.48 18.30
CA ASN A 211 8.64 9.17 18.81
C ASN A 211 10.09 8.87 18.43
N SER A 212 10.57 9.32 17.26
CA SER A 212 11.96 9.11 16.85
C SER A 212 12.94 9.82 17.78
N GLY A 213 12.64 11.05 18.22
CA GLY A 213 13.48 11.74 19.21
C GLY A 213 13.59 10.95 20.52
N ILE A 214 12.45 10.44 21.02
CA ILE A 214 12.38 9.60 22.22
C ILE A 214 13.17 8.29 22.02
N GLN A 215 12.98 7.62 20.88
CA GLN A 215 13.65 6.37 20.57
C GLN A 215 15.16 6.54 20.37
N ILE A 216 15.64 7.67 19.83
CA ILE A 216 17.06 7.98 19.74
C ILE A 216 17.72 8.03 21.11
N GLU A 217 17.06 8.58 22.14
CA GLU A 217 17.57 8.51 23.52
C GLU A 217 17.65 7.06 24.02
N MET A 218 16.63 6.24 23.75
CA MET A 218 16.65 4.83 24.09
C MET A 218 17.75 4.05 23.34
N PHE A 219 17.92 4.30 22.04
CA PHE A 219 19.03 3.72 21.27
C PHE A 219 20.37 4.07 21.86
N SER A 220 20.56 5.34 22.26
CA SER A 220 21.83 5.83 22.82
C SER A 220 22.22 5.13 24.14
N SER A 221 21.26 4.57 24.87
CA SER A 221 21.52 3.76 26.07
C SER A 221 21.87 2.30 25.77
N LEU A 222 21.58 1.82 24.55
CA LEU A 222 21.77 0.41 24.20
C LEU A 222 22.88 0.20 23.17
N VAL A 223 23.09 1.16 22.26
CA VAL A 223 24.06 1.04 21.17
C VAL A 223 24.78 2.37 20.94
N LYS A 224 25.95 2.30 20.30
CA LYS A 224 26.76 3.48 20.00
C LYS A 224 26.10 4.40 18.96
N ASN A 225 25.45 3.82 17.96
CA ASN A 225 24.84 4.57 16.86
C ASN A 225 23.39 4.13 16.68
N ALA A 226 22.45 5.07 16.76
CA ALA A 226 21.06 4.83 16.41
C ALA A 226 20.91 4.62 14.89
N PRO A 227 19.85 3.93 14.43
CA PRO A 227 19.49 3.87 13.02
C PRO A 227 19.27 5.26 12.41
N ILE A 228 19.42 5.37 11.09
CA ILE A 228 19.09 6.59 10.34
C ILE A 228 17.56 6.60 10.08
N PHE A 229 16.91 7.72 10.32
CA PHE A 229 15.46 7.85 10.15
C PHE A 229 15.10 8.52 8.83
N GLY A 230 13.91 8.21 8.33
CA GLY A 230 13.25 8.90 7.22
C GLY A 230 11.74 8.96 7.48
N HIS A 231 11.17 10.18 7.51
CA HIS A 231 9.75 10.37 7.82
C HIS A 231 9.01 10.90 6.59
N HIS A 232 8.27 10.00 5.92
CA HIS A 232 7.45 10.38 4.77
C HIS A 232 6.11 10.99 5.21
N PRO A 233 5.52 11.91 4.42
CA PRO A 233 4.21 12.45 4.70
C PRO A 233 3.14 11.36 4.63
N LEU A 234 2.07 11.54 5.40
CA LEU A 234 0.93 10.65 5.38
C LEU A 234 0.20 10.75 4.03
N LEU A 235 -0.50 9.68 3.67
CA LEU A 235 -1.48 9.72 2.61
C LEU A 235 -2.84 10.13 3.20
N VAL A 236 -3.56 10.93 2.43
CA VAL A 236 -4.92 11.37 2.72
C VAL A 236 -5.83 11.04 1.55
N ASP A 237 -7.12 10.99 1.79
CA ASP A 237 -8.12 10.81 0.73
C ASP A 237 -8.27 12.07 -0.15
N GLU A 238 -9.20 12.03 -1.08
CA GLU A 238 -9.48 13.15 -2.01
C GLU A 238 -9.94 14.41 -1.28
N ASN A 239 -10.58 14.26 -0.11
CA ASN A 239 -11.06 15.37 0.72
C ASN A 239 -9.93 15.96 1.58
N GLY A 240 -8.83 15.25 1.76
CA GLY A 240 -7.72 15.61 2.63
C GLY A 240 -7.82 14.99 4.03
N ASP A 241 -8.73 14.05 4.22
CA ASP A 241 -8.88 13.34 5.49
C ASP A 241 -7.91 12.15 5.59
N PRO A 242 -7.31 11.89 6.77
CA PRO A 242 -6.48 10.72 6.98
C PRO A 242 -7.25 9.42 6.78
N PHE A 243 -6.60 8.40 6.19
CA PHE A 243 -7.21 7.09 6.09
C PHE A 243 -7.48 6.51 7.47
N SER A 244 -8.74 6.28 7.77
CA SER A 244 -9.14 5.60 9.01
C SER A 244 -9.28 4.10 8.77
N LYS A 245 -9.13 3.31 9.83
CA LYS A 245 -9.40 1.85 9.82
C LYS A 245 -10.84 1.50 9.38
N ARG A 246 -11.74 2.49 9.32
CA ARG A 246 -13.12 2.33 8.85
C ARG A 246 -13.25 2.40 7.33
N ASN A 247 -12.26 2.94 6.62
CA ASN A 247 -12.28 3.01 5.16
C ASN A 247 -11.69 1.73 4.56
N THR A 248 -12.45 0.64 4.64
CA THR A 248 -12.07 -0.69 4.12
C THR A 248 -11.92 -0.70 2.59
N ALA A 249 -12.47 0.29 1.89
CA ALA A 249 -12.43 0.37 0.42
C ALA A 249 -11.01 0.49 -0.16
N LEU A 250 -10.07 1.03 0.62
CA LEU A 250 -8.66 1.18 0.26
C LEU A 250 -7.73 0.17 0.96
N SER A 251 -8.30 -0.92 1.52
CA SER A 251 -7.50 -2.06 1.96
C SER A 251 -6.93 -2.80 0.75
N ILE A 252 -5.74 -3.37 0.91
CA ILE A 252 -5.08 -4.15 -0.16
C ILE A 252 -5.95 -5.32 -0.60
N LYS A 253 -6.58 -6.00 0.35
CA LYS A 253 -7.56 -7.05 0.07
C LYS A 253 -8.69 -6.56 -0.85
N SER A 254 -9.30 -5.41 -0.52
CA SER A 254 -10.39 -4.85 -1.35
C SER A 254 -9.93 -4.45 -2.74
N LEU A 255 -8.72 -3.89 -2.88
CA LEU A 255 -8.17 -3.52 -4.18
C LEU A 255 -7.85 -4.76 -5.02
N LYS A 256 -7.32 -5.82 -4.40
CA LYS A 256 -7.11 -7.12 -5.04
C LYS A 256 -8.42 -7.74 -5.52
N ASP A 257 -9.44 -7.74 -4.68
CA ASP A 257 -10.78 -8.27 -4.99
C ASP A 257 -11.44 -7.50 -6.14
N LYS A 258 -11.12 -6.20 -6.29
CA LYS A 258 -11.54 -5.36 -7.42
C LYS A 258 -10.68 -5.53 -8.68
N ASN A 259 -9.73 -6.46 -8.69
CA ASN A 259 -8.84 -6.76 -9.82
C ASN A 259 -7.87 -5.64 -10.21
N PHE A 260 -7.45 -4.78 -9.26
CA PHE A 260 -6.33 -3.89 -9.49
C PHE A 260 -5.01 -4.67 -9.65
N GLU A 261 -4.14 -4.18 -10.51
CA GLU A 261 -2.80 -4.75 -10.67
C GLU A 261 -1.90 -4.35 -9.49
N PRO A 262 -1.09 -5.29 -8.94
CA PRO A 262 -0.20 -4.98 -7.83
C PRO A 262 0.77 -3.84 -8.16
N MET A 263 1.31 -3.81 -9.39
CA MET A 263 2.23 -2.76 -9.82
C MET A 263 1.55 -1.39 -9.93
N THR A 264 0.26 -1.33 -10.24
CA THR A 264 -0.51 -0.07 -10.22
C THR A 264 -0.52 0.55 -8.83
N ILE A 265 -0.80 -0.27 -7.80
CA ILE A 265 -0.81 0.17 -6.41
C ILE A 265 0.59 0.62 -5.98
N ASN A 266 1.63 -0.14 -6.32
CA ASN A 266 3.01 0.18 -6.00
C ASN A 266 3.45 1.48 -6.67
N SER A 267 3.15 1.64 -7.96
CA SER A 267 3.49 2.82 -8.76
C SER A 267 2.83 4.08 -8.19
N LEU A 268 1.52 4.06 -7.96
CA LEU A 268 0.79 5.21 -7.43
C LEU A 268 1.28 5.58 -6.02
N ASN A 269 1.40 4.59 -5.12
CA ASN A 269 1.86 4.83 -3.74
C ASN A 269 3.27 5.44 -3.69
N THR A 270 4.15 5.06 -4.61
CA THR A 270 5.52 5.58 -4.63
C THR A 270 5.59 6.95 -5.28
N SER A 271 4.78 7.21 -6.32
CA SER A 271 4.83 8.47 -7.08
C SER A 271 4.16 9.64 -6.38
N ILE A 272 3.04 9.41 -5.66
CA ILE A 272 2.30 10.49 -4.98
C ILE A 272 3.22 11.25 -4.00
N GLY A 273 3.31 12.58 -4.19
CA GLY A 273 4.09 13.45 -3.32
C GLY A 273 5.60 13.23 -3.41
N THR A 274 6.09 12.64 -4.49
CA THR A 274 7.52 12.51 -4.81
C THR A 274 7.84 13.23 -6.13
N SER A 275 9.09 13.20 -6.55
CA SER A 275 9.51 13.69 -7.88
C SER A 275 9.31 12.68 -9.01
N ILE A 276 8.77 11.51 -8.70
CA ILE A 276 8.51 10.46 -9.69
C ILE A 276 7.19 10.78 -10.38
N GLU A 277 7.20 10.80 -11.70
CA GLU A 277 5.97 10.95 -12.49
C GLU A 277 5.02 9.78 -12.23
N ILE A 278 3.72 10.07 -12.15
CA ILE A 278 2.70 9.04 -12.00
C ILE A 278 2.55 8.33 -13.35
N SER A 279 3.16 7.16 -13.45
CA SER A 279 3.19 6.33 -14.66
C SER A 279 3.23 4.85 -14.29
N SER A 280 3.00 3.99 -15.28
CA SER A 280 3.14 2.55 -15.12
C SER A 280 4.61 2.15 -15.13
N PHE A 281 4.96 1.20 -14.27
CA PHE A 281 6.30 0.62 -14.18
C PHE A 281 6.23 -0.90 -14.32
N ASN A 282 7.28 -1.49 -14.91
CA ASN A 282 7.32 -2.95 -15.11
C ASN A 282 7.74 -3.71 -13.84
N SER A 283 8.45 -3.06 -12.91
CA SER A 283 8.94 -3.72 -11.71
C SER A 283 9.25 -2.75 -10.57
N LEU A 284 9.26 -3.29 -9.34
CA LEU A 284 9.72 -2.57 -8.15
C LEU A 284 11.20 -2.16 -8.25
N LYS A 285 12.01 -2.90 -9.02
CA LYS A 285 13.41 -2.55 -9.25
C LYS A 285 13.52 -1.25 -10.06
N GLU A 286 12.73 -1.10 -11.11
CA GLU A 286 12.66 0.13 -11.91
C GLU A 286 12.32 1.35 -11.04
N ILE A 287 11.28 1.24 -10.20
CA ILE A 287 10.91 2.30 -9.25
C ILE A 287 12.06 2.59 -8.27
N SER A 288 12.71 1.54 -7.75
CA SER A 288 13.82 1.66 -6.80
C SER A 288 15.01 2.45 -7.37
N ASP A 289 15.32 2.26 -8.64
CA ASP A 289 16.46 2.92 -9.29
C ASP A 289 16.28 4.44 -9.39
N ILE A 290 15.03 4.90 -9.58
CA ILE A 290 14.68 6.32 -9.69
C ILE A 290 14.29 6.96 -8.37
N LEU A 291 13.96 6.17 -7.33
CA LEU A 291 13.54 6.70 -6.03
C LEU A 291 14.68 7.45 -5.35
N ASP A 292 14.40 8.70 -4.97
CA ASP A 292 15.27 9.56 -4.18
C ASP A 292 14.48 10.10 -2.98
N LEU A 293 14.78 9.57 -1.78
CA LEU A 293 14.07 9.95 -0.56
C LEU A 293 14.21 11.45 -0.23
N SER A 294 15.32 12.08 -0.63
CA SER A 294 15.55 13.51 -0.39
C SER A 294 14.61 14.40 -1.21
N LYS A 295 13.98 13.84 -2.26
CA LYS A 295 13.01 14.52 -3.14
C LYS A 295 11.57 14.20 -2.82
N VAL A 296 11.30 13.46 -1.74
CA VAL A 296 9.94 13.25 -1.25
C VAL A 296 9.42 14.55 -0.64
N GLY A 297 8.24 14.99 -1.09
CA GLY A 297 7.57 16.18 -0.57
C GLY A 297 7.23 16.07 0.91
N ARG A 298 6.95 17.22 1.56
CA ARG A 298 6.56 17.26 2.98
C ARG A 298 5.05 17.39 3.19
N ALA A 299 4.29 17.71 2.14
CA ALA A 299 2.84 17.82 2.21
C ALA A 299 2.19 16.42 2.10
N PRO A 300 1.05 16.19 2.77
CA PRO A 300 0.29 14.96 2.63
C PRO A 300 -0.04 14.64 1.17
N GLY A 301 0.15 13.39 0.79
CA GLY A 301 -0.16 12.92 -0.56
C GLY A 301 -1.64 12.57 -0.69
N ARG A 302 -2.35 13.08 -1.71
CA ARG A 302 -3.76 12.75 -1.96
C ARG A 302 -3.85 11.49 -2.83
N PHE A 303 -4.54 10.49 -2.34
CA PHE A 303 -4.77 9.23 -3.04
C PHE A 303 -6.20 9.19 -3.60
N SER A 304 -6.34 8.96 -4.90
CA SER A 304 -7.61 8.90 -5.61
C SER A 304 -7.82 7.53 -6.26
N LEU A 305 -9.02 6.96 -6.10
CA LEU A 305 -9.42 5.73 -6.79
C LEU A 305 -9.53 5.95 -8.30
N ASP A 306 -10.00 7.10 -8.75
CA ASP A 306 -10.08 7.43 -10.18
C ASP A 306 -8.69 7.47 -10.81
N GLN A 307 -7.71 8.05 -10.11
CA GLN A 307 -6.33 8.06 -10.56
C GLN A 307 -5.73 6.66 -10.59
N LEU A 308 -6.05 5.83 -9.57
CA LEU A 308 -5.62 4.44 -9.53
C LEU A 308 -6.22 3.64 -10.70
N THR A 309 -7.51 3.83 -11.03
CA THR A 309 -8.16 3.15 -12.14
C THR A 309 -7.52 3.51 -13.48
N LYS A 310 -7.30 4.81 -13.74
CA LYS A 310 -6.60 5.26 -14.97
C LYS A 310 -5.20 4.68 -15.09
N LEU A 311 -4.48 4.62 -13.96
CA LEU A 311 -3.16 4.02 -13.94
C LEU A 311 -3.23 2.50 -14.14
N ASN A 312 -4.31 1.84 -13.71
CA ASN A 312 -4.52 0.41 -13.91
C ASN A 312 -4.71 0.05 -15.38
N SER A 313 -5.51 0.84 -16.11
CA SER A 313 -5.65 0.71 -17.57
C SER A 313 -4.29 0.86 -18.26
N SER A 314 -3.52 1.88 -17.87
CA SER A 314 -2.16 2.08 -18.38
C SER A 314 -1.23 0.92 -18.03
N GLN A 315 -1.33 0.35 -16.83
CA GLN A 315 -0.52 -0.82 -16.42
C GLN A 315 -0.87 -2.06 -17.24
N LEU A 316 -2.15 -2.32 -17.50
CA LEU A 316 -2.59 -3.44 -18.34
C LEU A 316 -2.07 -3.30 -19.78
N SER A 317 -2.03 -2.08 -20.32
CA SER A 317 -1.60 -1.82 -21.69
C SER A 317 -0.13 -2.18 -21.95
N ILE A 318 0.73 -2.13 -20.93
CA ILE A 318 2.16 -2.47 -21.06
C ILE A 318 2.45 -3.95 -20.79
N LEU A 319 1.50 -4.72 -20.21
CA LEU A 319 1.72 -6.14 -19.94
C LEU A 319 1.78 -6.96 -21.23
N SER A 320 2.77 -7.82 -21.31
CA SER A 320 2.89 -8.82 -22.36
C SER A 320 1.89 -9.97 -22.16
N PHE A 321 1.60 -10.70 -23.23
CA PHE A 321 0.75 -11.88 -23.17
C PHE A 321 1.33 -12.95 -22.22
N GLU A 322 2.63 -13.14 -22.21
CA GLU A 322 3.31 -14.12 -21.34
C GLU A 322 3.08 -13.83 -19.83
N GLU A 323 2.98 -12.56 -19.45
CA GLU A 323 2.75 -12.18 -18.05
C GLU A 323 1.31 -12.42 -17.58
N ILE A 324 0.34 -12.47 -18.50
CA ILE A 324 -1.09 -12.60 -18.13
C ILE A 324 -1.71 -13.95 -18.51
N LYS A 325 -1.09 -14.73 -19.39
CA LYS A 325 -1.69 -15.96 -19.95
C LYS A 325 -2.16 -16.97 -18.89
N ASP A 326 -1.34 -17.19 -17.86
CA ASP A 326 -1.68 -18.15 -16.80
C ASP A 326 -2.79 -17.60 -15.89
N ARG A 327 -2.85 -16.29 -15.71
CA ARG A 327 -3.95 -15.63 -14.98
C ARG A 327 -5.28 -15.74 -15.74
N LEU A 328 -5.26 -15.59 -17.06
CA LEU A 328 -6.42 -15.78 -17.92
C LEU A 328 -6.90 -17.26 -17.89
N LYS A 329 -5.97 -18.22 -17.94
CA LYS A 329 -6.29 -19.65 -17.79
C LYS A 329 -6.96 -19.95 -16.46
N ASN A 330 -6.41 -19.41 -15.36
CA ASN A 330 -6.94 -19.61 -14.02
C ASN A 330 -8.36 -19.04 -13.83
N GLN A 331 -8.76 -18.09 -14.68
CA GLN A 331 -10.12 -17.54 -14.74
C GLN A 331 -11.01 -18.29 -15.76
N ASN A 332 -10.54 -19.40 -16.33
CA ASN A 332 -11.24 -20.22 -17.33
C ASN A 332 -11.56 -19.50 -18.65
N PHE A 333 -10.76 -18.49 -19.03
CA PHE A 333 -10.92 -17.84 -20.33
C PHE A 333 -10.18 -18.59 -21.43
N ILE A 334 -10.66 -18.43 -22.68
CA ILE A 334 -9.94 -18.92 -23.84
C ILE A 334 -8.74 -17.99 -24.06
N VAL A 335 -7.55 -18.54 -23.87
CA VAL A 335 -6.31 -17.76 -23.91
C VAL A 335 -5.93 -17.54 -25.38
N ASN A 336 -5.91 -16.28 -25.80
CA ASN A 336 -5.61 -15.88 -27.18
C ASN A 336 -4.74 -14.62 -27.17
N GLU A 337 -3.50 -14.73 -27.62
CA GLU A 337 -2.53 -13.64 -27.64
C GLU A 337 -3.01 -12.47 -28.49
N ARG A 338 -3.52 -12.75 -29.69
CA ARG A 338 -4.04 -11.70 -30.57
C ARG A 338 -5.21 -10.94 -29.96
N LEU A 339 -6.08 -11.65 -29.24
CA LEU A 339 -7.18 -11.00 -28.50
C LEU A 339 -6.61 -10.09 -27.40
N TRP A 340 -5.62 -10.56 -26.63
CA TRP A 340 -4.99 -9.75 -25.59
C TRP A 340 -4.43 -8.45 -26.17
N ASP A 341 -3.65 -8.52 -27.24
CA ASP A 341 -3.05 -7.35 -27.87
C ASP A 341 -4.06 -6.33 -28.39
N ILE A 342 -5.24 -6.80 -28.80
CA ILE A 342 -6.35 -5.96 -29.26
C ILE A 342 -7.05 -5.28 -28.09
N VAL A 343 -7.29 -5.99 -26.97
CA VAL A 343 -8.16 -5.48 -25.88
C VAL A 343 -7.42 -4.76 -24.77
N LYS A 344 -6.13 -5.03 -24.54
CA LYS A 344 -5.37 -4.50 -23.39
C LYS A 344 -5.36 -2.98 -23.25
N ASN A 345 -5.56 -2.25 -24.36
CA ASN A 345 -5.65 -0.78 -24.38
C ASN A 345 -7.07 -0.25 -24.14
N ASN A 346 -8.06 -1.14 -23.99
CA ASN A 346 -9.48 -0.79 -23.91
C ASN A 346 -10.19 -1.39 -22.69
N ILE A 347 -9.41 -1.85 -21.71
CA ILE A 347 -9.91 -2.42 -20.46
C ILE A 347 -9.28 -1.72 -19.26
N ASP A 348 -10.07 -1.50 -18.23
CA ASP A 348 -9.60 -0.96 -16.96
C ASP A 348 -9.19 -2.05 -15.97
N PHE A 349 -9.76 -3.24 -16.12
CA PHE A 349 -9.49 -4.40 -15.27
C PHE A 349 -9.35 -5.68 -16.10
N LEU A 350 -8.45 -6.58 -15.69
CA LEU A 350 -8.23 -7.85 -16.40
C LEU A 350 -9.50 -8.69 -16.50
N SER A 351 -10.41 -8.61 -15.55
CA SER A 351 -11.71 -9.30 -15.58
C SER A 351 -12.58 -8.92 -16.78
N GLU A 352 -12.38 -7.72 -17.36
CA GLU A 352 -13.13 -7.29 -18.54
C GLU A 352 -12.73 -8.04 -19.82
N TYR A 353 -11.59 -8.77 -19.80
CA TYR A 353 -11.23 -9.70 -20.87
C TYR A 353 -12.35 -10.70 -21.16
N SER A 354 -13.11 -11.12 -20.13
CA SER A 354 -14.23 -12.06 -20.25
C SER A 354 -15.32 -11.59 -21.21
N LYS A 355 -15.57 -10.27 -21.24
CA LYS A 355 -16.54 -9.64 -22.14
C LYS A 355 -16.11 -9.84 -23.60
N TRP A 356 -14.84 -9.60 -23.89
CA TRP A 356 -14.27 -9.74 -25.23
C TRP A 356 -14.14 -11.19 -25.66
N ASP A 357 -13.74 -12.07 -24.73
CA ASP A 357 -13.75 -13.52 -24.95
C ASP A 357 -15.16 -14.02 -25.34
N THR A 358 -16.18 -13.53 -24.64
CA THR A 358 -17.58 -13.85 -24.96
C THR A 358 -17.97 -13.31 -26.35
N ILE A 359 -17.64 -12.07 -26.65
CA ILE A 359 -17.97 -11.45 -27.96
C ILE A 359 -17.32 -12.23 -29.11
N ILE A 360 -16.12 -12.74 -28.95
CA ILE A 360 -15.43 -13.47 -30.02
C ILE A 360 -15.88 -14.92 -30.12
N ASN A 361 -16.01 -15.59 -28.99
CA ASN A 361 -16.16 -17.06 -28.99
C ASN A 361 -17.60 -17.54 -28.86
N LYS A 362 -18.53 -16.74 -28.33
CA LYS A 362 -19.92 -17.13 -28.10
C LYS A 362 -20.90 -16.41 -29.03
N GLU A 363 -22.10 -16.90 -29.10
CA GLU A 363 -23.21 -16.18 -29.69
C GLU A 363 -23.64 -15.06 -28.72
N ILE A 364 -23.87 -13.89 -29.25
CA ILE A 364 -24.31 -12.70 -28.48
C ILE A 364 -25.61 -12.18 -29.05
N GLU A 365 -26.49 -11.71 -28.16
CA GLU A 365 -27.69 -10.98 -28.57
C GLU A 365 -27.27 -9.56 -28.98
N THR A 366 -27.63 -9.16 -30.18
CA THR A 366 -27.36 -7.82 -30.69
C THR A 366 -28.67 -7.14 -31.06
N GLU A 367 -28.84 -5.88 -30.61
CA GLU A 367 -29.97 -5.07 -31.03
C GLU A 367 -29.73 -4.52 -32.44
N ASN A 368 -30.65 -4.80 -33.33
CA ASN A 368 -30.61 -4.31 -34.69
C ASN A 368 -31.42 -3.02 -34.84
N PHE A 369 -30.76 -1.88 -34.81
CA PHE A 369 -31.40 -0.57 -34.93
C PHE A 369 -31.65 -0.11 -36.39
N ASP A 370 -30.94 -0.67 -37.36
CA ASP A 370 -31.01 -0.29 -38.78
C ASP A 370 -30.93 -1.52 -39.69
N ASN A 371 -31.95 -2.34 -39.64
CA ASN A 371 -32.03 -3.61 -40.38
C ASN A 371 -31.74 -3.47 -41.89
N LYS A 372 -32.14 -2.33 -42.52
CA LYS A 372 -31.93 -2.11 -43.96
C LYS A 372 -30.46 -1.87 -44.26
N PHE A 373 -29.79 -1.06 -43.46
CA PHE A 373 -28.37 -0.79 -43.59
C PHE A 373 -27.52 -2.03 -43.25
N LEU A 374 -27.83 -2.72 -42.14
CA LEU A 374 -27.09 -3.91 -41.72
C LEU A 374 -27.23 -5.07 -42.69
N LYS A 375 -28.40 -5.24 -43.32
CA LYS A 375 -28.61 -6.21 -44.41
C LYS A 375 -27.74 -5.88 -45.62
N LEU A 376 -27.70 -4.62 -46.04
CA LEU A 376 -26.80 -4.17 -47.12
C LEU A 376 -25.33 -4.46 -46.76
N ALA A 377 -24.92 -4.16 -45.54
CA ALA A 377 -23.57 -4.44 -45.08
C ALA A 377 -23.24 -5.94 -45.12
N ALA A 378 -24.21 -6.81 -44.78
CA ALA A 378 -24.07 -8.27 -44.86
C ALA A 378 -23.96 -8.78 -46.29
N ASP A 379 -24.71 -8.19 -47.23
CA ASP A 379 -24.74 -8.57 -48.65
C ASP A 379 -23.43 -8.24 -49.37
N VAL A 380 -22.73 -7.15 -48.95
CA VAL A 380 -21.41 -6.75 -49.50
C VAL A 380 -20.22 -7.24 -48.71
N LEU A 381 -20.43 -8.10 -47.70
CA LEU A 381 -19.35 -8.64 -46.87
C LEU A 381 -18.42 -9.53 -47.71
N PRO A 382 -17.08 -9.27 -47.75
CA PRO A 382 -16.17 -10.06 -48.55
C PRO A 382 -16.14 -11.54 -48.12
N SER A 383 -16.06 -12.44 -49.09
CA SER A 383 -15.89 -13.87 -48.85
C SER A 383 -14.51 -14.18 -48.24
N PRO A 384 -14.38 -15.22 -47.39
CA PRO A 384 -13.09 -15.71 -46.92
C PRO A 384 -12.18 -16.17 -48.07
N PRO A 385 -10.82 -16.20 -47.84
CA PRO A 385 -10.10 -15.91 -46.61
C PRO A 385 -9.99 -14.43 -46.32
N TRP A 386 -10.03 -14.06 -45.03
CA TRP A 386 -9.90 -12.69 -44.57
C TRP A 386 -8.45 -12.36 -44.14
N ASP A 387 -8.04 -11.13 -44.47
CA ASP A 387 -6.75 -10.54 -44.12
C ASP A 387 -6.92 -9.09 -43.63
N GLU A 388 -5.82 -8.42 -43.37
CA GLU A 388 -5.79 -7.03 -42.89
C GLU A 388 -6.45 -6.02 -43.87
N LYS A 389 -6.57 -6.36 -45.17
CA LYS A 389 -7.21 -5.52 -46.18
C LYS A 389 -8.71 -5.69 -46.24
N THR A 390 -9.22 -6.78 -45.70
CA THR A 390 -10.66 -7.15 -45.73
C THR A 390 -11.55 -6.06 -45.20
N TRP A 391 -11.19 -5.46 -44.06
CA TRP A 391 -11.93 -4.36 -43.49
C TRP A 391 -12.09 -3.17 -44.43
N ASN A 392 -10.99 -2.71 -45.04
CA ASN A 392 -11.02 -1.56 -45.91
C ASN A 392 -11.85 -1.85 -47.17
N LEU A 393 -11.67 -3.03 -47.78
CA LEU A 393 -12.47 -3.45 -48.93
C LEU A 393 -13.97 -3.50 -48.60
N TRP A 394 -14.33 -3.99 -47.42
CA TRP A 394 -15.73 -4.04 -46.99
C TRP A 394 -16.29 -2.64 -46.76
N ILE A 395 -15.58 -1.78 -46.07
CA ILE A 395 -16.03 -0.40 -45.82
C ILE A 395 -16.14 0.42 -47.14
N GLU A 396 -15.28 0.24 -48.10
CA GLU A 396 -15.39 0.86 -49.44
C GLU A 396 -16.63 0.41 -50.17
N LYS A 397 -16.95 -0.88 -50.17
CA LYS A 397 -18.18 -1.41 -50.75
C LYS A 397 -19.42 -0.85 -50.08
N ILE A 398 -19.44 -0.76 -48.75
CA ILE A 398 -20.54 -0.15 -47.98
C ILE A 398 -20.70 1.33 -48.43
N LYS A 399 -19.61 2.10 -48.42
CA LYS A 399 -19.62 3.52 -48.77
C LYS A 399 -20.09 3.79 -50.20
N SER A 400 -19.78 2.89 -51.12
CA SER A 400 -20.28 3.00 -52.52
C SER A 400 -21.78 2.69 -52.66
N SER A 401 -22.34 1.98 -51.70
CA SER A 401 -23.73 1.53 -51.69
C SER A 401 -24.66 2.35 -50.77
N THR A 402 -24.11 3.34 -50.04
CA THR A 402 -24.85 4.17 -49.06
C THR A 402 -24.21 5.55 -48.92
N GLU A 403 -24.97 6.56 -48.54
CA GLU A 403 -24.47 7.90 -48.21
C GLU A 403 -23.92 8.02 -46.76
N LYS A 404 -24.03 6.96 -45.95
CA LYS A 404 -23.60 6.97 -44.54
C LYS A 404 -22.08 7.15 -44.41
N LYS A 405 -21.70 8.00 -43.45
CA LYS A 405 -20.27 8.32 -43.16
C LYS A 405 -20.06 8.47 -41.66
N GLY A 406 -18.81 8.39 -41.23
CA GLY A 406 -18.42 8.65 -39.82
C GLY A 406 -19.26 7.81 -38.85
N LYS A 407 -19.79 8.45 -37.81
CA LYS A 407 -20.54 7.78 -36.75
C LYS A 407 -21.78 7.02 -37.25
N ASP A 408 -22.49 7.56 -38.25
CA ASP A 408 -23.69 6.93 -38.80
C ASP A 408 -23.41 5.64 -39.56
N LEU A 409 -22.18 5.44 -40.02
CA LEU A 409 -21.70 4.21 -40.63
C LEU A 409 -21.15 3.23 -39.62
N PHE A 410 -20.24 3.70 -38.73
CA PHE A 410 -19.46 2.79 -37.89
C PHE A 410 -20.20 2.36 -36.62
N LEU A 411 -21.03 3.20 -36.02
CA LEU A 411 -21.76 2.87 -34.79
C LEU A 411 -22.79 1.72 -34.98
N PRO A 412 -23.61 1.71 -36.01
CA PRO A 412 -24.49 0.56 -36.25
C PRO A 412 -23.76 -0.73 -36.53
N LEU A 413 -22.64 -0.70 -37.28
CA LEU A 413 -21.81 -1.87 -37.50
C LEU A 413 -21.24 -2.39 -36.19
N ARG A 414 -20.69 -1.49 -35.35
CA ARG A 414 -20.13 -1.85 -34.04
C ARG A 414 -21.17 -2.51 -33.13
N LYS A 415 -22.33 -1.88 -33.00
CA LYS A 415 -23.43 -2.44 -32.20
C LYS A 415 -23.89 -3.81 -32.70
N ALA A 416 -24.05 -3.97 -34.01
CA ALA A 416 -24.41 -5.26 -34.58
C ALA A 416 -23.36 -6.33 -34.39
N ILE A 417 -22.08 -6.00 -34.49
CA ILE A 417 -20.97 -6.96 -34.40
C ILE A 417 -20.61 -7.31 -32.95
N THR A 418 -20.65 -6.33 -32.04
CA THR A 418 -20.13 -6.48 -30.67
C THR A 418 -21.19 -6.32 -29.57
N GLY A 419 -22.36 -5.75 -29.86
CA GLY A 419 -23.34 -5.34 -28.88
C GLY A 419 -22.95 -4.06 -28.09
N LEU A 420 -21.85 -3.39 -28.47
CA LEU A 420 -21.27 -2.27 -27.74
C LEU A 420 -21.16 -1.02 -28.61
N GLU A 421 -21.07 0.15 -27.96
CA GLU A 421 -20.86 1.43 -28.66
C GLU A 421 -19.39 1.79 -28.84
N ASP A 422 -18.53 1.30 -27.94
CA ASP A 422 -17.09 1.58 -27.84
C ASP A 422 -16.25 0.30 -27.72
N GLY A 423 -14.94 0.44 -27.72
CA GLY A 423 -13.97 -0.64 -27.58
C GLY A 423 -12.94 -0.70 -28.70
N PRO A 424 -12.18 -1.81 -28.81
CA PRO A 424 -11.11 -2.00 -29.80
C PRO A 424 -11.56 -1.78 -31.24
N GLU A 425 -10.62 -1.53 -32.12
CA GLU A 425 -10.90 -1.30 -33.54
C GLU A 425 -11.57 -2.51 -34.18
N LEU A 426 -12.70 -2.27 -34.87
CA LEU A 426 -13.45 -3.33 -35.53
C LEU A 426 -12.63 -4.09 -36.57
N LYS A 427 -11.67 -3.40 -37.25
CA LYS A 427 -10.80 -4.02 -38.24
C LYS A 427 -10.02 -5.23 -37.69
N GLU A 428 -9.63 -5.16 -36.41
CA GLU A 428 -8.91 -6.23 -35.72
C GLU A 428 -9.87 -7.32 -35.23
N LEU A 429 -11.00 -6.89 -34.64
CA LEU A 429 -12.00 -7.79 -34.07
C LEU A 429 -12.65 -8.70 -35.10
N ILE A 430 -12.96 -8.21 -36.30
CA ILE A 430 -13.64 -9.01 -37.34
C ILE A 430 -12.82 -10.25 -37.74
N LEU A 431 -11.49 -10.14 -37.73
CA LEU A 431 -10.59 -11.25 -38.07
C LEU A 431 -10.63 -12.37 -37.03
N LEU A 432 -10.94 -12.04 -35.77
CA LEU A 432 -11.09 -13.02 -34.69
C LEU A 432 -12.52 -13.59 -34.61
N ILE A 433 -13.54 -12.77 -34.85
CA ILE A 433 -14.95 -13.18 -34.83
C ILE A 433 -15.27 -14.12 -36.00
N GLY A 434 -14.76 -13.78 -37.19
CA GLY A 434 -14.92 -14.58 -38.40
C GLY A 434 -16.22 -14.31 -39.17
N TYR A 435 -16.21 -14.73 -40.46
CA TYR A 435 -17.25 -14.45 -41.44
C TYR A 435 -18.65 -14.90 -41.00
N ASP A 436 -18.80 -16.14 -40.56
CA ASP A 436 -20.12 -16.71 -40.28
C ASP A 436 -20.83 -16.00 -39.13
N LYS A 437 -20.10 -15.74 -38.04
CA LYS A 437 -20.65 -15.04 -36.89
C LYS A 437 -21.01 -13.58 -37.25
N ILE A 438 -20.14 -12.88 -37.98
CA ILE A 438 -20.41 -11.49 -38.36
C ILE A 438 -21.65 -11.43 -39.28
N LYS A 439 -21.74 -12.32 -40.27
CA LYS A 439 -22.90 -12.36 -41.17
C LYS A 439 -24.21 -12.64 -40.43
N LYS A 440 -24.19 -13.59 -39.48
CA LYS A 440 -25.34 -13.86 -38.62
C LYS A 440 -25.75 -12.63 -37.78
N ARG A 441 -24.81 -11.98 -37.13
CA ARG A 441 -25.05 -10.80 -36.29
C ARG A 441 -25.59 -9.62 -37.07
N LEU A 442 -25.07 -9.35 -38.28
CA LEU A 442 -25.60 -8.32 -39.17
C LEU A 442 -27.02 -8.59 -39.64
N LEU A 443 -27.41 -9.88 -39.76
CA LEU A 443 -28.73 -10.30 -40.17
C LEU A 443 -29.72 -10.49 -38.99
N GLY A 444 -29.26 -10.29 -37.75
CA GLY A 444 -30.07 -10.49 -36.55
C GLY A 444 -30.47 -11.94 -36.29
N LYS A 445 -29.57 -12.89 -36.59
CA LYS A 445 -29.81 -14.33 -36.49
C LYS A 445 -28.91 -14.97 -35.42
#